data_458315be41a548c14b66b1c37a083788
#
_entry.id   458315be41a548c14b66b1c37a083788
#
_cell.length_a   1.000
_cell.length_b   1.000
_cell.length_c   1.000
_cell.angle_alpha   90.00
_cell.angle_beta   90.00
_cell.angle_gamma   90.00
#
_symmetry.space_group_name_H-M   'P 1'
#
loop_
_entity.id
_entity.type
_entity.pdbx_description
1 polymer ?
#
loop_
_entity_poly.entity_id
_entity_poly.type
_entity_poly.pdbx_seq_one_letter_code
_entity_poly.pdbx_strand_id
1 'polypeptide(L)'
;MPIHDWTRVPSGLFHHFHQSWTIAITGFLNRNGNLPKGYSALVERSFEAMPSPSRRVFDGVSMAKPVTSYVFEAPQDHYELRANRIVIKHCLTHTIAVIQIVSPGNKDTKRAFREFVDKTVDFLRSGIHVLVIDLFPPTARDPFGIHKAIWDEIHAEDFALPEGRDRTLVSYEVDGVRVAYVEPFGLGEALPEMPLFLWNDFHVIVPLEPTYQVTWDAAPEEFRIAVETGVIPDPDAE
;
A
#
# COMPACT_ATOMS: atom_id res chain seq x y z
N MET A 1 4.98 -17.65 -8.56
CA MET A 1 4.17 -18.33 -7.51
C MET A 1 2.85 -17.60 -7.39
N PRO A 2 1.79 -18.28 -7.06
CA PRO A 2 0.50 -17.62 -6.93
C PRO A 2 0.48 -16.67 -5.72
N ILE A 3 -0.36 -15.64 -5.79
CA ILE A 3 -0.58 -14.72 -4.70
C ILE A 3 -1.21 -15.42 -3.50
N HIS A 4 -0.72 -15.10 -2.30
CA HIS A 4 -1.19 -15.64 -1.03
C HIS A 4 -2.42 -14.92 -0.51
N ASP A 5 -3.20 -15.63 0.31
CA ASP A 5 -4.36 -15.06 0.98
C ASP A 5 -3.96 -14.35 2.29
N TRP A 6 -3.69 -13.08 2.20
CA TRP A 6 -3.31 -12.24 3.32
C TRP A 6 -4.44 -11.97 4.32
N THR A 7 -5.68 -12.37 4.01
CA THR A 7 -6.80 -12.25 4.96
C THR A 7 -6.75 -13.29 6.08
N ARG A 8 -5.93 -14.34 5.91
CA ARG A 8 -5.83 -15.48 6.83
C ARG A 8 -4.84 -15.27 7.97
N VAL A 9 -4.10 -14.17 7.96
CA VAL A 9 -3.03 -13.92 8.93
C VAL A 9 -3.19 -12.55 9.59
N PRO A 10 -2.63 -12.35 10.80
CA PRO A 10 -2.62 -11.05 11.45
C PRO A 10 -1.98 -9.97 10.57
N SER A 11 -2.52 -8.76 10.64
CA SER A 11 -2.05 -7.59 9.88
C SER A 11 -0.56 -7.29 10.04
N GLY A 12 0.04 -7.65 11.19
CA GLY A 12 1.48 -7.50 11.44
C GLY A 12 2.37 -8.32 10.49
N LEU A 13 1.92 -9.51 10.05
CA LEU A 13 2.65 -10.30 9.05
C LEU A 13 2.59 -9.64 7.68
N PHE A 14 1.42 -9.17 7.27
CA PHE A 14 1.32 -8.39 6.02
C PHE A 14 2.16 -7.11 6.09
N HIS A 15 2.22 -6.45 7.25
CA HIS A 15 3.07 -5.27 7.44
C HIS A 15 4.54 -5.56 7.15
N HIS A 16 5.08 -6.63 7.72
CA HIS A 16 6.46 -7.02 7.46
C HIS A 16 6.71 -7.28 5.97
N PHE A 17 5.82 -8.05 5.33
CA PHE A 17 5.89 -8.30 3.89
C PHE A 17 5.82 -7.02 3.07
N HIS A 18 4.85 -6.15 3.35
CA HIS A 18 4.64 -4.87 2.68
C HIS A 18 5.90 -4.00 2.71
N GLN A 19 6.55 -3.87 3.87
CA GLN A 19 7.79 -3.10 4.01
C GLN A 19 8.92 -3.68 3.13
N SER A 20 9.11 -4.98 3.20
CA SER A 20 10.14 -5.68 2.43
C SER A 20 9.87 -5.59 0.92
N TRP A 21 8.63 -5.76 0.50
CA TRP A 21 8.22 -5.65 -0.90
C TRP A 21 8.37 -4.23 -1.45
N THR A 22 8.01 -3.22 -0.67
CA THR A 22 8.23 -1.81 -0.99
C THR A 22 9.72 -1.55 -1.31
N ILE A 23 10.64 -2.10 -0.51
CA ILE A 23 12.08 -1.99 -0.74
C ILE A 23 12.51 -2.75 -1.99
N ALA A 24 11.97 -3.95 -2.24
CA ALA A 24 12.29 -4.75 -3.42
C ALA A 24 11.87 -4.06 -4.73
N ILE A 25 10.65 -3.52 -4.77
CA ILE A 25 10.16 -2.73 -5.92
C ILE A 25 11.05 -1.50 -6.15
N THR A 26 11.32 -0.73 -5.08
CA THR A 26 12.17 0.47 -5.15
C THR A 26 13.57 0.13 -5.65
N GLY A 27 14.17 -0.93 -5.12
CA GLY A 27 15.49 -1.41 -5.53
C GLY A 27 15.53 -1.86 -6.99
N PHE A 28 14.46 -2.49 -7.48
CA PHE A 28 14.37 -2.86 -8.90
C PHE A 28 14.24 -1.63 -9.80
N LEU A 29 13.35 -0.71 -9.47
CA LEU A 29 13.13 0.50 -10.27
C LEU A 29 14.42 1.35 -10.38
N ASN A 30 15.23 1.40 -9.33
CA ASN A 30 16.49 2.15 -9.33
C ASN A 30 17.66 1.43 -10.00
N ARG A 31 17.50 0.18 -10.45
CA ARG A 31 18.56 -0.49 -11.22
C ARG A 31 18.75 0.19 -12.57
N ASN A 32 20.00 0.14 -13.08
CA ASN A 32 20.38 0.80 -14.31
C ASN A 32 19.44 0.47 -15.48
N GLY A 33 18.81 1.50 -16.03
CA GLY A 33 17.96 1.43 -17.21
C GLY A 33 16.47 1.17 -16.96
N ASN A 34 16.04 0.87 -15.72
CA ASN A 34 14.62 0.64 -15.42
C ASN A 34 13.84 1.93 -15.26
N LEU A 35 14.47 2.99 -14.75
CA LEU A 35 13.94 4.34 -14.78
C LEU A 35 14.77 5.21 -15.74
N PRO A 36 14.16 6.20 -16.42
CA PRO A 36 14.89 7.15 -17.25
C PRO A 36 15.90 7.96 -16.42
N LYS A 37 16.91 8.51 -17.10
CA LYS A 37 17.91 9.37 -16.46
C LYS A 37 17.25 10.57 -15.77
N GLY A 38 17.62 10.81 -14.52
CA GLY A 38 17.07 11.89 -13.69
C GLY A 38 15.86 11.47 -12.87
N TYR A 39 15.32 10.25 -13.05
CA TYR A 39 14.25 9.71 -12.23
C TYR A 39 14.81 8.78 -11.17
N SER A 40 14.19 8.79 -9.99
CA SER A 40 14.55 7.94 -8.85
C SER A 40 13.32 7.51 -8.09
N ALA A 41 13.27 6.23 -7.72
CA ALA A 41 12.27 5.69 -6.80
C ALA A 41 12.77 5.83 -5.36
N LEU A 42 11.96 6.39 -4.48
CA LEU A 42 12.27 6.58 -3.07
C LEU A 42 11.13 6.02 -2.21
N VAL A 43 11.50 5.45 -1.07
CA VAL A 43 10.51 5.06 -0.06
C VAL A 43 10.25 6.27 0.83
N GLU A 44 9.01 6.74 0.84
CA GLU A 44 8.57 7.81 1.73
C GLU A 44 7.51 7.31 2.70
N ARG A 45 7.59 7.79 3.93
CA ARG A 45 6.49 7.62 4.88
C ARG A 45 5.33 8.51 4.48
N SER A 46 4.14 8.02 4.65
CA SER A 46 2.95 8.85 4.56
C SER A 46 2.95 9.83 5.73
N PHE A 47 3.38 11.09 5.49
CA PHE A 47 3.21 12.14 6.47
C PHE A 47 1.77 12.63 6.37
N GLU A 48 0.95 12.28 7.33
CA GLU A 48 -0.21 13.07 7.71
C GLU A 48 0.22 14.03 8.82
N ALA A 49 -0.44 15.19 8.90
CA ALA A 49 -0.16 16.22 9.90
C ALA A 49 0.04 15.57 11.26
N MET A 50 1.19 15.81 11.87
CA MET A 50 1.60 15.19 13.12
C MET A 50 0.50 15.33 14.19
N PRO A 51 -0.05 14.23 14.68
CA PRO A 51 -0.61 14.26 16.03
C PRO A 51 0.53 14.50 17.00
N SER A 52 0.25 15.25 18.05
CA SER A 52 1.20 15.54 19.11
C SER A 52 1.91 14.26 19.58
N PRO A 53 3.19 14.32 19.95
CA PRO A 53 4.01 13.15 20.26
C PRO A 53 3.33 12.29 21.34
N SER A 54 3.01 11.06 20.98
CA SER A 54 2.47 10.07 21.89
C SER A 54 3.48 9.77 22.99
N ARG A 55 2.99 9.78 24.22
CA ARG A 55 3.73 9.48 25.43
C ARG A 55 4.35 8.09 25.34
N ARG A 56 5.68 7.99 25.35
CA ARG A 56 6.36 6.72 25.54
C ARG A 56 6.13 6.28 27.00
N VAL A 57 5.43 5.19 27.20
CA VAL A 57 5.37 4.52 28.49
C VAL A 57 6.66 3.73 28.65
N PHE A 58 7.48 4.12 29.61
CA PHE A 58 8.60 3.30 30.06
C PHE A 58 8.06 2.35 31.13
N ASP A 59 7.97 1.07 30.80
CA ASP A 59 7.65 0.05 31.79
C ASP A 59 8.74 -0.02 32.85
N GLY A 60 8.34 0.10 34.12
CA GLY A 60 9.18 -0.23 35.28
C GLY A 60 9.68 0.92 36.14
N VAL A 61 9.36 2.19 35.85
CA VAL A 61 9.66 3.28 36.77
C VAL A 61 8.37 3.98 37.17
N SER A 62 8.00 3.84 38.45
CA SER A 62 6.93 4.63 39.06
C SER A 62 7.37 6.09 39.12
N MET A 63 7.06 6.83 38.07
CA MET A 63 7.24 8.29 38.09
C MET A 63 6.03 8.96 38.69
N ALA A 64 6.25 9.93 39.55
CA ALA A 64 5.21 10.82 40.04
C ALA A 64 4.46 11.41 38.84
N LYS A 65 3.11 11.46 38.93
CA LYS A 65 2.30 12.07 37.88
C LYS A 65 2.76 13.51 37.63
N PRO A 66 2.95 13.91 36.37
CA PRO A 66 3.33 15.27 36.04
C PRO A 66 2.30 16.23 36.58
N VAL A 67 2.74 17.30 37.22
CA VAL A 67 1.88 18.39 37.66
C VAL A 67 1.62 19.28 36.44
N THR A 68 0.62 18.91 35.65
CA THR A 68 0.18 19.68 34.47
C THR A 68 -1.28 20.03 34.62
N SER A 69 -1.67 21.25 34.18
CA SER A 69 -3.06 21.69 34.21
C SER A 69 -3.98 20.95 33.25
N TYR A 70 -3.41 20.32 32.22
CA TYR A 70 -4.16 19.56 31.17
C TYR A 70 -3.41 18.30 30.77
N VAL A 71 -4.14 17.18 30.65
CA VAL A 71 -3.67 15.93 30.12
C VAL A 71 -4.62 15.55 28.97
N PHE A 72 -4.09 15.41 27.75
CA PHE A 72 -4.85 14.94 26.60
C PHE A 72 -4.35 13.54 26.26
N GLU A 73 -5.28 12.60 26.14
CA GLU A 73 -5.02 11.26 25.65
C GLU A 73 -5.58 11.16 24.22
N ALA A 74 -4.73 10.80 23.27
CA ALA A 74 -5.16 10.45 21.92
C ALA A 74 -5.18 8.92 21.79
N PRO A 75 -6.13 8.34 21.02
CA PRO A 75 -6.07 6.94 20.65
C PRO A 75 -4.73 6.62 19.98
N GLN A 76 -4.22 5.40 20.19
CA GLN A 76 -3.00 4.93 19.55
C GLN A 76 -3.17 5.00 18.04
N ASP A 77 -2.24 5.66 17.35
CA ASP A 77 -2.26 5.77 15.89
C ASP A 77 -2.28 4.38 15.25
N HIS A 78 -3.26 4.14 14.40
CA HIS A 78 -3.31 2.92 13.62
C HIS A 78 -2.14 2.86 12.63
N TYR A 79 -1.66 1.65 12.38
CA TYR A 79 -0.53 1.36 11.50
C TYR A 79 -0.67 1.96 10.08
N GLU A 80 -1.88 2.06 9.58
CA GLU A 80 -2.22 2.54 8.24
C GLU A 80 -1.73 3.97 7.97
N LEU A 81 -1.74 4.80 9.01
CA LEU A 81 -1.26 6.18 8.91
C LEU A 81 0.26 6.27 8.69
N ARG A 82 0.97 5.14 8.86
CA ARG A 82 2.43 5.03 8.75
C ARG A 82 2.89 4.17 7.59
N ALA A 83 1.98 3.69 6.74
CA ALA A 83 2.34 2.86 5.59
C ALA A 83 3.32 3.60 4.67
N ASN A 84 4.42 2.92 4.34
CA ASN A 84 5.37 3.43 3.36
C ASN A 84 4.74 3.39 1.96
N ARG A 85 5.09 4.37 1.13
CA ARG A 85 4.77 4.41 -0.29
C ARG A 85 6.04 4.57 -1.09
N ILE A 86 6.01 4.18 -2.36
CA ILE A 86 7.10 4.44 -3.29
C ILE A 86 6.75 5.71 -4.06
N VAL A 87 7.66 6.66 -4.09
CA VAL A 87 7.52 7.93 -4.81
C VAL A 87 8.57 7.99 -5.90
N ILE A 88 8.14 8.25 -7.12
CA ILE A 88 9.05 8.50 -8.25
C ILE A 88 9.25 9.99 -8.35
N LYS A 89 10.51 10.40 -8.23
CA LYS A 89 10.90 11.82 -8.34
C LYS A 89 11.79 12.07 -9.53
N HIS A 90 11.52 13.19 -10.20
CA HIS A 90 12.45 13.76 -11.17
C HIS A 90 13.39 14.75 -10.47
N CYS A 91 14.70 14.59 -10.72
CA CYS A 91 15.75 15.42 -10.09
C CYS A 91 15.64 15.46 -8.54
N LEU A 92 15.14 14.40 -7.90
CA LEU A 92 14.95 14.24 -6.45
C LEU A 92 13.98 15.25 -5.78
N THR A 93 13.36 16.12 -6.54
CA THR A 93 12.53 17.22 -6.02
C THR A 93 11.06 17.11 -6.42
N HIS A 94 10.80 16.84 -7.70
CA HIS A 94 9.44 16.81 -8.23
C HIS A 94 8.86 15.40 -8.20
N THR A 95 7.80 15.21 -7.46
CA THR A 95 7.05 13.95 -7.45
C THR A 95 6.26 13.82 -8.74
N ILE A 96 6.51 12.75 -9.49
CA ILE A 96 5.89 12.46 -10.79
C ILE A 96 4.85 11.35 -10.64
N ALA A 97 5.19 10.30 -9.89
CA ALA A 97 4.30 9.16 -9.70
C ALA A 97 4.43 8.57 -8.28
N VAL A 98 3.39 7.86 -7.85
CA VAL A 98 3.34 7.18 -6.55
C VAL A 98 2.84 5.75 -6.74
N ILE A 99 3.47 4.79 -6.05
CA ILE A 99 2.95 3.44 -5.90
C ILE A 99 2.44 3.29 -4.47
N GLN A 100 1.17 2.90 -4.34
CA GLN A 100 0.49 2.68 -3.08
C GLN A 100 0.09 1.19 -2.98
N ILE A 101 0.54 0.51 -1.96
CA ILE A 101 0.11 -0.85 -1.63
C ILE A 101 -0.94 -0.74 -0.53
N VAL A 102 -2.16 -1.19 -0.82
CA VAL A 102 -3.26 -1.19 0.15
C VAL A 102 -2.95 -2.16 1.28
N SER A 103 -3.11 -1.71 2.51
CA SER A 103 -2.97 -2.54 3.71
C SER A 103 -4.34 -2.90 4.29
N PRO A 104 -4.43 -3.96 5.13
CA PRO A 104 -5.67 -4.28 5.84
C PRO A 104 -6.26 -3.09 6.57
N GLY A 105 -5.42 -2.31 7.20
CA GLY A 105 -5.86 -1.18 7.94
C GLY A 105 -6.42 -0.02 7.11
N ASN A 106 -6.00 0.14 5.85
CA ASN A 106 -6.68 1.09 4.96
C ASN A 106 -8.16 0.74 4.78
N LYS A 107 -8.54 -0.53 4.98
CA LYS A 107 -9.91 -1.04 4.87
C LYS A 107 -10.59 -1.30 6.22
N ASP A 108 -9.90 -1.14 7.34
CA ASP A 108 -10.39 -1.50 8.67
C ASP A 108 -11.51 -0.57 9.17
N THR A 109 -11.32 0.74 9.09
CA THR A 109 -12.30 1.73 9.53
C THR A 109 -12.80 2.57 8.35
N LYS A 110 -14.03 3.14 8.50
CA LYS A 110 -14.57 4.07 7.51
C LYS A 110 -13.66 5.29 7.33
N ARG A 111 -13.03 5.74 8.42
CA ARG A 111 -12.11 6.87 8.42
C ARG A 111 -10.83 6.54 7.65
N ALA A 112 -10.16 5.44 7.99
CA ALA A 112 -8.91 5.03 7.32
C ALA A 112 -9.13 4.79 5.82
N PHE A 113 -10.25 4.15 5.46
CA PHE A 113 -10.61 3.95 4.07
C PHE A 113 -10.82 5.27 3.32
N ARG A 114 -11.57 6.19 3.91
CA ARG A 114 -11.81 7.51 3.31
C ARG A 114 -10.51 8.30 3.16
N GLU A 115 -9.65 8.33 4.17
CA GLU A 115 -8.35 8.99 4.14
C GLU A 115 -7.46 8.42 3.02
N PHE A 116 -7.47 7.10 2.79
CA PHE A 116 -6.74 6.47 1.68
C PHE A 116 -7.28 6.93 0.32
N VAL A 117 -8.59 6.89 0.13
CA VAL A 117 -9.25 7.32 -1.13
C VAL A 117 -8.98 8.79 -1.39
N ASP A 118 -9.24 9.67 -0.43
CA ASP A 118 -9.05 11.13 -0.56
C ASP A 118 -7.61 11.47 -0.94
N LYS A 119 -6.64 10.85 -0.28
CA LYS A 119 -5.22 11.05 -0.57
C LYS A 119 -4.83 10.59 -1.97
N THR A 120 -5.36 9.45 -2.42
CA THR A 120 -5.13 8.97 -3.80
C THR A 120 -5.70 9.95 -4.81
N VAL A 121 -6.91 10.42 -4.58
CA VAL A 121 -7.59 11.42 -5.42
C VAL A 121 -6.82 12.76 -5.44
N ASP A 122 -6.25 13.17 -4.31
CA ASP A 122 -5.44 14.39 -4.22
C ASP A 122 -4.16 14.28 -5.07
N PHE A 123 -3.50 13.12 -5.13
CA PHE A 123 -2.40 12.90 -6.06
C PHE A 123 -2.86 13.07 -7.51
N LEU A 124 -3.96 12.42 -7.89
CA LEU A 124 -4.48 12.49 -9.25
C LEU A 124 -4.90 13.93 -9.63
N ARG A 125 -5.47 14.68 -8.69
CA ARG A 125 -5.82 16.10 -8.89
C ARG A 125 -4.59 17.01 -8.99
N SER A 126 -3.51 16.61 -8.33
CA SER A 126 -2.23 17.34 -8.36
C SER A 126 -1.35 17.01 -9.57
N GLY A 127 -1.85 16.20 -10.52
CA GLY A 127 -1.08 15.81 -11.70
C GLY A 127 0.00 14.75 -11.41
N ILE A 128 -0.21 13.93 -10.36
CA ILE A 128 0.71 12.84 -10.00
C ILE A 128 0.09 11.52 -10.42
N HIS A 129 0.81 10.75 -11.23
CA HIS A 129 0.39 9.41 -11.63
C HIS A 129 0.39 8.46 -10.43
N VAL A 130 -0.55 7.51 -10.38
CA VAL A 130 -0.64 6.58 -9.25
C VAL A 130 -0.81 5.15 -9.74
N LEU A 131 -0.02 4.24 -9.16
CA LEU A 131 -0.28 2.80 -9.21
C LEU A 131 -0.79 2.36 -7.83
N VAL A 132 -2.01 1.83 -7.78
CA VAL A 132 -2.58 1.22 -6.58
C VAL A 132 -2.53 -0.30 -6.71
N ILE A 133 -2.03 -0.95 -5.67
CA ILE A 133 -1.92 -2.40 -5.56
C ILE A 133 -2.79 -2.85 -4.40
N ASP A 134 -3.90 -3.51 -4.68
CA ASP A 134 -4.82 -4.04 -3.68
C ASP A 134 -4.86 -5.57 -3.73
N LEU A 135 -4.19 -6.19 -2.75
CA LEU A 135 -4.13 -7.65 -2.60
C LEU A 135 -5.28 -8.20 -1.75
N PHE A 136 -6.20 -7.35 -1.32
CA PHE A 136 -7.32 -7.73 -0.45
C PHE A 136 -8.64 -7.73 -1.21
N PRO A 137 -9.57 -8.63 -0.85
CA PRO A 137 -10.90 -8.62 -1.43
C PRO A 137 -11.67 -7.37 -1.04
N PRO A 138 -12.76 -7.04 -1.76
CA PRO A 138 -13.68 -6.01 -1.36
C PRO A 138 -14.24 -6.21 0.04
N THR A 139 -14.54 -5.11 0.69
CA THR A 139 -15.17 -5.06 2.00
C THR A 139 -16.53 -4.36 1.91
N ALA A 140 -17.26 -4.28 3.01
CA ALA A 140 -18.48 -3.46 3.05
C ALA A 140 -18.23 -1.96 2.76
N ARG A 141 -16.98 -1.50 2.75
CA ARG A 141 -16.58 -0.12 2.47
C ARG A 141 -16.26 0.13 1.02
N ASP A 142 -15.84 -0.91 0.32
CA ASP A 142 -15.50 -0.91 -1.12
C ASP A 142 -16.13 -2.11 -1.83
N PRO A 143 -17.46 -2.26 -1.83
CA PRO A 143 -18.15 -3.47 -2.30
C PRO A 143 -17.87 -3.79 -3.78
N PHE A 144 -17.43 -2.81 -4.56
CA PHE A 144 -17.04 -2.93 -5.96
C PHE A 144 -15.52 -2.83 -6.19
N GLY A 145 -14.71 -2.93 -5.10
CA GLY A 145 -13.26 -2.82 -5.12
C GLY A 145 -12.73 -1.40 -5.00
N ILE A 146 -11.42 -1.32 -4.72
CA ILE A 146 -10.73 -0.05 -4.43
C ILE A 146 -10.75 0.92 -5.63
N HIS A 147 -10.66 0.40 -6.86
CA HIS A 147 -10.72 1.22 -8.06
C HIS A 147 -12.02 2.02 -8.12
N LYS A 148 -13.17 1.35 -7.96
CA LYS A 148 -14.49 2.01 -8.01
C LYS A 148 -14.59 3.12 -6.97
N ALA A 149 -14.12 2.88 -5.75
CA ALA A 149 -14.16 3.87 -4.69
C ALA A 149 -13.31 5.12 -4.97
N ILE A 150 -12.15 4.95 -5.63
CA ILE A 150 -11.29 6.07 -6.05
C ILE A 150 -11.89 6.78 -7.26
N TRP A 151 -12.37 6.01 -8.26
CA TRP A 151 -12.81 6.55 -9.53
C TRP A 151 -14.09 7.37 -9.41
N ASP A 152 -15.02 6.96 -8.56
CA ASP A 152 -16.26 7.69 -8.28
C ASP A 152 -16.05 9.11 -7.74
N GLU A 153 -14.90 9.39 -7.12
CA GLU A 153 -14.54 10.75 -6.68
C GLU A 153 -14.06 11.65 -7.84
N ILE A 154 -13.83 11.07 -9.02
CA ILE A 154 -13.34 11.74 -10.22
C ILE A 154 -14.42 11.74 -11.30
N HIS A 155 -14.95 10.57 -11.60
CA HIS A 155 -15.95 10.33 -12.64
C HIS A 155 -16.79 9.12 -12.27
N ALA A 156 -18.09 9.32 -12.08
CA ALA A 156 -19.01 8.23 -11.78
C ALA A 156 -19.19 7.35 -13.02
N GLU A 157 -18.79 6.09 -12.90
CA GLU A 157 -18.88 5.09 -13.97
C GLU A 157 -19.24 3.74 -13.39
N ASP A 158 -20.05 2.97 -14.08
CA ASP A 158 -20.41 1.63 -13.65
C ASP A 158 -19.19 0.69 -13.77
N PHE A 159 -18.82 0.06 -12.67
CA PHE A 159 -17.75 -0.92 -12.61
C PHE A 159 -18.09 -2.02 -11.62
N ALA A 160 -17.80 -3.25 -11.99
CA ALA A 160 -17.90 -4.42 -11.10
C ALA A 160 -16.72 -5.35 -11.38
N LEU A 161 -16.18 -5.93 -10.32
CA LEU A 161 -15.11 -6.93 -10.44
C LEU A 161 -15.67 -8.22 -11.08
N PRO A 162 -14.92 -8.86 -11.97
CA PRO A 162 -15.28 -10.17 -12.52
C PRO A 162 -15.36 -11.24 -11.43
N GLU A 163 -16.21 -12.22 -11.62
CA GLU A 163 -16.32 -13.37 -10.71
C GLU A 163 -14.98 -14.09 -10.57
N GLY A 164 -14.56 -14.37 -9.33
CA GLY A 164 -13.30 -15.03 -9.01
C GLY A 164 -12.05 -14.15 -9.08
N ARG A 165 -12.19 -12.89 -9.52
CA ARG A 165 -11.10 -11.91 -9.59
C ARG A 165 -11.43 -10.68 -8.74
N ASP A 166 -11.25 -10.84 -7.46
CA ASP A 166 -11.68 -9.87 -6.44
C ASP A 166 -10.54 -9.01 -5.87
N ARG A 167 -9.35 -9.09 -6.46
CA ARG A 167 -8.21 -8.20 -6.16
C ARG A 167 -7.99 -7.28 -7.35
N THR A 168 -7.35 -6.13 -7.11
CA THR A 168 -7.26 -5.11 -8.14
C THR A 168 -5.89 -4.46 -8.16
N LEU A 169 -5.29 -4.41 -9.34
CA LEU A 169 -4.22 -3.47 -9.66
C LEU A 169 -4.81 -2.37 -10.53
N VAL A 170 -4.45 -1.12 -10.26
CA VAL A 170 -4.89 -0.02 -11.12
C VAL A 170 -3.80 1.04 -11.27
N SER A 171 -3.50 1.38 -12.51
CA SER A 171 -2.61 2.46 -12.86
C SER A 171 -3.41 3.64 -13.41
N TYR A 172 -3.21 4.80 -12.83
CA TYR A 172 -3.85 6.04 -13.24
C TYR A 172 -2.87 6.95 -13.96
N GLU A 173 -3.20 7.29 -15.19
CA GLU A 173 -2.56 8.32 -15.98
C GLU A 173 -3.33 9.64 -15.82
N VAL A 174 -2.62 10.75 -15.62
CA VAL A 174 -3.26 12.06 -15.32
C VAL A 174 -2.88 13.18 -16.27
N ASP A 175 -2.08 12.91 -17.28
CA ASP A 175 -1.72 13.89 -18.29
C ASP A 175 -2.86 14.08 -19.31
N GLY A 176 -3.46 15.26 -19.34
CA GLY A 176 -4.60 15.56 -20.20
C GLY A 176 -5.91 14.95 -19.69
N VAL A 177 -6.38 13.91 -20.34
CA VAL A 177 -7.55 13.13 -19.87
C VAL A 177 -7.08 12.11 -18.85
N ARG A 178 -7.78 12.00 -17.71
CA ARG A 178 -7.46 10.95 -16.73
C ARG A 178 -7.90 9.60 -17.26
N VAL A 179 -7.01 8.63 -17.23
CA VAL A 179 -7.25 7.25 -17.68
C VAL A 179 -6.90 6.29 -16.57
N ALA A 180 -7.75 5.28 -16.35
CA ALA A 180 -7.51 4.19 -15.43
C ALA A 180 -7.26 2.89 -16.21
N TYR A 181 -6.13 2.24 -15.97
CA TYR A 181 -5.77 0.92 -16.49
C TYR A 181 -5.97 -0.08 -15.35
N VAL A 182 -7.08 -0.82 -15.40
CA VAL A 182 -7.54 -1.68 -14.31
C VAL A 182 -7.33 -3.14 -14.64
N GLU A 183 -6.64 -3.85 -13.77
CA GLU A 183 -6.39 -5.29 -13.92
C GLU A 183 -6.90 -6.03 -12.68
N PRO A 184 -8.10 -6.61 -12.73
CA PRO A 184 -8.60 -7.52 -11.71
C PRO A 184 -7.88 -8.86 -11.78
N PHE A 185 -7.58 -9.46 -10.64
CA PHE A 185 -6.95 -10.78 -10.56
C PHE A 185 -7.47 -11.56 -9.34
N GLY A 186 -7.27 -12.88 -9.36
CA GLY A 186 -7.73 -13.79 -8.33
C GLY A 186 -6.62 -14.33 -7.43
N LEU A 187 -7.02 -14.94 -6.32
CA LEU A 187 -6.10 -15.74 -5.50
C LEU A 187 -5.52 -16.89 -6.33
N GLY A 188 -4.24 -17.13 -6.15
CA GLY A 188 -3.54 -18.20 -6.87
C GLY A 188 -3.10 -17.82 -8.28
N GLU A 189 -3.42 -16.62 -8.78
CA GLU A 189 -2.86 -16.09 -10.02
C GLU A 189 -1.51 -15.41 -9.76
N ALA A 190 -0.67 -15.32 -10.80
CA ALA A 190 0.54 -14.49 -10.76
C ALA A 190 0.14 -13.01 -10.88
N LEU A 191 0.93 -12.12 -10.26
CA LEU A 191 0.69 -10.68 -10.39
C LEU A 191 0.95 -10.21 -11.82
N PRO A 192 -0.04 -9.56 -12.47
CA PRO A 192 0.15 -8.93 -13.75
C PRO A 192 1.23 -7.84 -13.73
N GLU A 193 1.89 -7.64 -14.85
CA GLU A 193 2.75 -6.48 -15.05
C GLU A 193 1.88 -5.22 -15.17
N MET A 194 2.26 -4.15 -14.47
CA MET A 194 1.51 -2.91 -14.49
C MET A 194 2.35 -1.74 -14.97
N PRO A 195 1.77 -0.88 -15.83
CA PRO A 195 2.44 0.37 -16.23
C PRO A 195 2.48 1.35 -15.05
N LEU A 196 3.57 2.06 -14.89
CA LEU A 196 3.67 3.26 -14.06
C LEU A 196 4.00 4.43 -14.97
N PHE A 197 3.04 5.34 -15.14
CA PHE A 197 3.20 6.50 -16.00
C PHE A 197 4.15 7.53 -15.37
N LEU A 198 4.98 8.14 -16.19
CA LEU A 198 5.94 9.16 -15.77
C LEU A 198 5.69 10.51 -16.48
N TRP A 199 5.14 10.48 -17.69
CA TRP A 199 4.61 11.61 -18.44
C TRP A 199 3.70 11.09 -19.56
N ASN A 200 3.11 11.98 -20.32
CA ASN A 200 2.13 11.67 -21.36
C ASN A 200 2.59 10.50 -22.26
N ASP A 201 1.78 9.45 -22.33
CA ASP A 201 2.01 8.22 -23.11
C ASP A 201 3.30 7.45 -22.78
N PHE A 202 4.08 7.86 -21.77
CA PHE A 202 5.29 7.15 -21.37
C PHE A 202 5.17 6.53 -20.00
N HIS A 203 5.43 5.25 -19.94
CA HIS A 203 5.42 4.48 -18.70
C HIS A 203 6.61 3.53 -18.60
N VAL A 204 6.89 3.09 -17.40
CA VAL A 204 7.77 1.96 -17.11
C VAL A 204 6.94 0.80 -16.56
N ILE A 205 7.37 -0.42 -16.82
CA ILE A 205 6.70 -1.60 -16.28
C ILE A 205 7.21 -1.86 -14.86
N VAL A 206 6.29 -1.96 -13.90
CA VAL A 206 6.60 -2.36 -12.52
C VAL A 206 6.54 -3.88 -12.43
N PRO A 207 7.66 -4.55 -12.11
CA PRO A 207 7.75 -6.00 -12.07
C PRO A 207 7.18 -6.54 -10.76
N LEU A 208 5.86 -6.54 -10.64
CA LEU A 208 5.17 -6.89 -9.40
C LEU A 208 5.46 -8.34 -9.01
N GLU A 209 5.26 -9.30 -9.91
CA GLU A 209 5.46 -10.72 -9.62
C GLU A 209 6.92 -11.05 -9.26
N PRO A 210 7.94 -10.66 -10.04
CA PRO A 210 9.33 -10.95 -9.68
C PRO A 210 9.74 -10.36 -8.33
N THR A 211 9.30 -9.14 -8.01
CA THR A 211 9.64 -8.49 -6.74
C THR A 211 8.87 -9.09 -5.56
N TYR A 212 7.61 -9.49 -5.78
CA TYR A 212 6.82 -10.24 -4.79
C TYR A 212 7.51 -11.56 -4.45
N GLN A 213 7.94 -12.30 -5.46
CA GLN A 213 8.60 -13.59 -5.31
C GLN A 213 9.90 -13.48 -4.51
N VAL A 214 10.78 -12.54 -4.89
CA VAL A 214 12.04 -12.31 -4.16
C VAL A 214 11.77 -11.95 -2.69
N THR A 215 10.73 -11.17 -2.42
CA THR A 215 10.34 -10.82 -1.06
C THR A 215 9.82 -12.03 -0.30
N TRP A 216 9.01 -12.85 -0.95
CA TRP A 216 8.48 -14.08 -0.37
C TRP A 216 9.57 -15.09 -0.04
N ASP A 217 10.48 -15.32 -0.95
CA ASP A 217 11.59 -16.27 -0.78
C ASP A 217 12.57 -15.85 0.33
N ALA A 218 12.67 -14.54 0.57
CA ALA A 218 13.48 -13.99 1.66
C ALA A 218 12.80 -14.02 3.03
N ALA A 219 11.49 -14.33 3.09
CA ALA A 219 10.77 -14.40 4.36
C ALA A 219 11.16 -15.66 5.16
N PRO A 220 11.15 -15.60 6.52
CA PRO A 220 11.37 -16.76 7.36
C PRO A 220 10.43 -17.92 7.05
N GLU A 221 10.86 -19.15 7.25
CA GLU A 221 10.07 -20.34 6.94
C GLU A 221 8.77 -20.38 7.74
N GLU A 222 8.82 -20.10 9.04
CA GLU A 222 7.65 -20.06 9.92
C GLU A 222 6.62 -19.02 9.44
N PHE A 223 7.11 -17.87 8.95
CA PHE A 223 6.27 -16.83 8.36
C PHE A 223 5.53 -17.35 7.13
N ARG A 224 6.24 -18.02 6.22
CA ARG A 224 5.64 -18.58 4.99
C ARG A 224 4.60 -19.66 5.32
N ILE A 225 4.94 -20.57 6.23
CA ILE A 225 4.01 -21.60 6.72
C ILE A 225 2.74 -20.96 7.30
N ALA A 226 2.89 -19.93 8.14
CA ALA A 226 1.75 -19.24 8.73
C ALA A 226 0.83 -18.61 7.66
N VAL A 227 1.40 -17.97 6.63
CA VAL A 227 0.61 -17.36 5.54
C VAL A 227 -0.07 -18.42 4.67
N GLU A 228 0.63 -19.50 4.32
CA GLU A 228 0.10 -20.58 3.48
C GLU A 228 -1.00 -21.38 4.19
N THR A 229 -0.82 -21.67 5.47
CA THR A 229 -1.76 -22.51 6.24
C THR A 229 -2.85 -21.68 6.94
N GLY A 230 -2.60 -20.41 7.23
CA GLY A 230 -3.42 -19.59 8.11
C GLY A 230 -3.29 -19.94 9.60
N VAL A 231 -2.29 -20.74 9.95
CA VAL A 231 -2.04 -21.18 11.33
C VAL A 231 -0.78 -20.52 11.87
N ILE A 232 -0.92 -19.74 12.93
CA ILE A 232 0.24 -19.17 13.62
C ILE A 232 0.85 -20.23 14.51
N PRO A 233 2.17 -20.53 14.42
CA PRO A 233 2.83 -21.44 15.32
C PRO A 233 2.63 -21.00 16.78
N ASP A 234 2.25 -21.94 17.64
CA ASP A 234 2.18 -21.73 19.08
C ASP A 234 3.56 -21.98 19.67
N PRO A 235 4.21 -20.96 20.27
CA PRO A 235 5.55 -21.14 20.87
C PRO A 235 5.55 -22.11 22.07
N ASP A 236 4.37 -22.37 22.65
CA ASP A 236 4.21 -23.26 23.81
C ASP A 236 3.71 -24.66 23.42
N ALA A 237 3.56 -24.95 22.11
CA ALA A 237 3.15 -26.26 21.61
C ALA A 237 4.35 -27.20 21.43
N GLU A 238 5.02 -27.60 22.54
CA GLU A 238 5.91 -28.75 22.63
C GLU A 238 5.26 -29.95 23.34
#